data_8253f596cbc241d8a47f8e33f938094d
#
_entry.id   8253f596cbc241d8a47f8e33f938094d
#
_cell.length_a   1.000
_cell.length_b   1.000
_cell.length_c   1.000
_cell.angle_alpha   90.00
_cell.angle_beta   90.00
_cell.angle_gamma   90.00
#
_symmetry.space_group_name_H-M   'P 1'
#
loop_
_entity.id
_entity.type
_entity.pdbx_description
1 polymer ?
#
loop_
_entity_poly.entity_id
_entity_poly.type
_entity_poly.pdbx_seq_one_letter_code
_entity_poly.pdbx_strand_id
1 'polypeptide(L)' 'MEFTVRAFGRLAEEAGLEFRISAPPNVSSLRESLIRHNAVFREVPFRISVNHRLVEGDVSLSADDAIAVLPPFSGG' A
#
# COMPACT_ATOMS: atom_id res chain seq x y z
N MET A 1 6.93 -8.31 -9.99
CA MET A 1 5.76 -7.68 -10.66
C MET A 1 5.66 -6.24 -10.19
N GLU A 2 5.24 -5.35 -11.05
CA GLU A 2 5.19 -3.94 -10.73
C GLU A 2 3.75 -3.50 -10.50
N PHE A 3 3.55 -2.71 -9.44
CA PHE A 3 2.22 -2.23 -9.07
C PHE A 3 2.21 -0.71 -8.99
N THR A 4 1.08 -0.12 -9.33
CA THR A 4 0.84 1.29 -9.11
C THR A 4 0.04 1.42 -7.82
N VAL A 5 0.56 2.23 -6.89
CA VAL A 5 -0.02 2.39 -5.57
C VAL A 5 -0.44 3.83 -5.37
N ARG A 6 -1.66 4.04 -4.90
CA ARG A 6 -2.13 5.36 -4.51
C ARG A 6 -2.05 5.50 -3.00
N ALA A 7 -1.63 6.67 -2.55
CA ALA A 7 -1.52 6.92 -1.12
C ALA A 7 -2.42 8.08 -0.73
N PHE A 8 -2.76 8.11 0.56
CA PHE A 8 -3.65 9.13 1.10
C PHE A 8 -3.09 9.69 2.40
N GLY A 9 -3.51 10.90 2.74
CA GLY A 9 -3.13 11.53 3.98
C GLY A 9 -1.64 11.71 4.11
N ARG A 10 -1.12 11.48 5.30
CA ARG A 10 0.29 11.65 5.57
C ARG A 10 1.18 10.72 4.72
N LEU A 11 0.68 9.56 4.37
CA LEU A 11 1.43 8.66 3.51
C LEU A 11 1.70 9.31 2.16
N ALA A 12 0.70 10.01 1.62
CA ALA A 12 0.83 10.71 0.35
C ALA A 12 1.77 11.89 0.46
N GLU A 13 1.79 12.58 1.61
CA GLU A 13 2.67 13.72 1.80
C GLU A 13 4.13 13.32 1.71
N GLU A 14 4.47 12.12 2.18
CA GLU A 14 5.86 11.68 2.21
C GLU A 14 6.23 10.84 0.99
N ALA A 15 5.35 9.96 0.55
CA ALA A 15 5.66 9.02 -0.53
C ALA A 15 5.12 9.46 -1.89
N GLY A 16 4.27 10.48 -1.92
CA GLY A 16 3.62 10.92 -3.14
C GLY A 16 2.22 10.35 -3.26
N LEU A 17 1.38 11.01 -4.06
CA LEU A 17 -0.01 10.58 -4.24
C LEU A 17 -0.11 9.26 -4.98
N GLU A 18 0.83 9.01 -5.86
CA GLU A 18 0.84 7.79 -6.65
C GLU A 18 2.28 7.44 -6.98
N PHE A 19 2.62 6.18 -6.84
CA PHE A 19 3.98 5.72 -7.14
C PHE A 19 3.94 4.27 -7.60
N ARG A 20 5.03 3.83 -8.22
CA ARG A 20 5.16 2.45 -8.70
C ARG A 20 6.13 1.71 -7.80
N ILE A 21 5.84 0.44 -7.58
CA ILE A 21 6.65 -0.37 -6.69
C ILE A 21 6.69 -1.80 -7.20
N SER A 22 7.84 -2.45 -7.06
CA SER A 22 8.02 -3.84 -7.45
C SER A 22 7.90 -4.73 -6.23
N ALA A 23 7.18 -5.83 -6.39
CA ALA A 23 7.02 -6.80 -5.31
C ALA A 23 6.52 -8.11 -5.90
N PRO A 24 6.75 -9.24 -5.22
CA PRO A 24 6.03 -10.46 -5.55
C PRO A 24 4.53 -10.22 -5.42
N PRO A 25 3.70 -10.97 -6.16
CA PRO A 25 2.27 -10.64 -6.28
C PRO A 25 1.43 -11.14 -5.11
N ASN A 26 1.72 -10.62 -3.94
CA ASN A 26 0.91 -10.89 -2.75
C ASN A 26 1.04 -9.73 -1.77
N VAL A 27 0.05 -9.59 -0.92
CA VAL A 27 -0.05 -8.44 -0.01
C VAL A 27 1.09 -8.41 0.99
N SER A 28 1.50 -9.55 1.52
CA SER A 28 2.60 -9.58 2.49
C SER A 28 3.89 -9.05 1.89
N SER A 29 4.21 -9.48 0.68
CA SER A 29 5.42 -9.01 0.00
C SER A 29 5.31 -7.54 -0.39
N LEU A 30 4.13 -7.12 -0.80
CA LEU A 30 3.91 -5.71 -1.13
C LEU A 30 4.13 -4.85 0.10
N ARG A 31 3.63 -5.28 1.26
CA ARG A 31 3.82 -4.56 2.51
C ARG A 31 5.30 -4.40 2.84
N GLU A 32 6.08 -5.46 2.70
CA GLU A 32 7.51 -5.38 2.94
C GLU A 32 8.21 -4.43 1.97
N SER A 33 7.80 -4.46 0.71
CA SER A 33 8.37 -3.57 -0.29
C SER A 33 8.03 -2.10 0.00
N LEU A 34 6.82 -1.83 0.47
CA LEU A 34 6.43 -0.49 0.88
C LEU A 34 7.32 0.01 2.03
N ILE A 35 7.55 -0.83 3.02
CA ILE A 35 8.38 -0.48 4.16
C ILE A 35 9.79 -0.12 3.73
N ARG A 36 10.32 -0.80 2.73
CA ARG A 36 11.64 -0.48 2.19
C ARG A 36 11.61 0.74 1.26
N HIS A 37 10.46 1.03 0.67
CA HIS A 37 10.32 2.09 -0.32
C HIS A 37 10.44 3.49 0.30
N ASN A 38 9.83 3.68 1.46
CA ASN A 38 9.83 5.00 2.10
C ASN A 38 9.70 4.83 3.61
N ALA A 39 10.44 5.66 4.34
CA ALA A 39 10.45 5.59 5.79
C ALA A 39 9.07 5.82 6.41
N VAL A 40 8.20 6.56 5.73
CA VAL A 40 6.87 6.82 6.27
C VAL A 40 6.09 5.53 6.53
N PHE A 41 6.36 4.49 5.74
CA PHE A 41 5.67 3.21 5.93
C PHE A 41 6.20 2.44 7.14
N ARG A 42 7.31 2.89 7.73
CA ARG A 42 7.81 2.34 8.99
C ARG A 42 7.33 3.15 10.18
N GLU A 43 7.06 4.44 9.96
CA GLU A 43 6.73 5.35 11.03
C GLU A 43 5.23 5.50 11.26
N VAL A 44 4.45 5.38 10.21
CA VAL A 44 3.01 5.59 10.27
C VAL A 44 2.32 4.26 9.96
N PRO A 45 1.45 3.79 10.85
CA PRO A 45 0.67 2.59 10.54
C PRO A 45 -0.15 2.83 9.28
N PHE A 46 -0.34 1.78 8.50
CA PHE A 46 -1.13 1.92 7.28
C PHE A 46 -1.88 0.63 6.99
N ARG A 47 -2.92 0.76 6.17
CA ARG A 47 -3.70 -0.36 5.71
C ARG A 47 -3.65 -0.40 4.19
N ILE A 48 -3.77 -1.59 3.64
CA ILE A 48 -3.74 -1.79 2.19
C ILE A 48 -5.14 -2.12 1.71
N SER A 49 -5.55 -1.45 0.65
CA SER A 49 -6.81 -1.72 -0.03
C SER A 49 -6.48 -2.27 -1.41
N VAL A 50 -7.24 -3.27 -1.84
CA VAL A 50 -7.11 -3.86 -3.16
C VAL A 50 -8.47 -3.82 -3.80
N ASN A 51 -8.57 -3.12 -4.95
CA ASN A 51 -9.83 -2.95 -5.66
C ASN A 51 -10.93 -2.43 -4.75
N HIS A 52 -10.58 -1.40 -3.96
CA HIS A 52 -11.49 -0.67 -3.08
C HIS A 52 -11.97 -1.47 -1.86
N ARG A 53 -11.25 -2.53 -1.52
CA ARG A 53 -11.56 -3.31 -0.32
C ARG A 53 -10.33 -3.40 0.56
N LEU A 54 -10.48 -3.07 1.83
CA LEU A 54 -9.40 -3.26 2.78
C LEU A 54 -9.13 -4.76 2.91
N VAL A 55 -7.87 -5.12 2.85
CA VAL A 55 -7.50 -6.54 2.96
C VAL A 55 -6.80 -6.79 4.28
N GLU A 56 -7.10 -7.93 4.87
CA GLU A 56 -6.44 -8.41 6.07
C GLU A 56 -5.83 -9.76 5.71
N GLY A 57 -4.62 -9.98 6.17
CA GLY A 57 -3.90 -11.19 5.82
C GLY A 57 -3.30 -11.11 4.43
N ASP A 58 -2.85 -12.23 3.96
CA ASP A 58 -2.15 -12.30 2.69
C ASP A 58 -3.12 -12.66 1.57
N VAL A 59 -3.09 -11.86 0.52
CA VAL A 59 -3.98 -12.03 -0.63
C VAL A 59 -3.12 -11.94 -1.88
N SER A 60 -3.42 -12.78 -2.87
CA SER A 60 -2.73 -12.74 -4.16
C SER A 60 -3.11 -11.48 -4.92
N LEU A 61 -2.15 -10.92 -5.64
CA LEU A 61 -2.33 -9.69 -6.38
C LEU A 61 -2.11 -9.91 -7.88
N SER A 62 -2.77 -9.09 -8.67
CA SER A 62 -2.56 -9.01 -10.12
C SER A 62 -2.03 -7.63 -10.47
N ALA A 63 -1.31 -7.53 -11.57
CA ALA A 63 -0.75 -6.25 -12.01
C ALA A 63 -1.83 -5.19 -12.24
N ASP A 64 -3.04 -5.61 -12.55
CA ASP A 64 -4.15 -4.69 -12.83
C ASP A 64 -4.93 -4.28 -11.58
N ASP A 65 -4.58 -4.81 -10.43
CA ASP A 65 -5.30 -4.47 -9.21
C ASP A 65 -5.11 -3.00 -8.84
N ALA A 66 -6.18 -2.37 -8.40
CA ALA A 66 -6.13 -1.00 -7.90
C ALA A 66 -5.71 -1.05 -6.43
N ILE A 67 -4.47 -0.66 -6.17
CA ILE A 67 -3.91 -0.73 -4.83
C ILE A 67 -3.83 0.65 -4.21
N ALA A 68 -4.25 0.74 -2.96
CA ALA A 68 -4.17 1.99 -2.21
C ALA A 68 -3.64 1.70 -0.81
N VAL A 69 -2.94 2.68 -0.26
CA VAL A 69 -2.49 2.63 1.13
C VAL A 69 -3.13 3.79 1.86
N LEU A 70 -3.68 3.49 3.02
CA LEU A 70 -4.46 4.45 3.79
C LEU A 70 -3.99 4.47 5.24
N PRO A 71 -3.99 5.65 5.87
CA PRO A 71 -3.77 5.69 7.30
C PRO A 71 -4.90 4.94 8.01
N PRO A 72 -4.64 4.38 9.18
CA PRO A 72 -5.68 3.69 9.93
C PRO A 72 -6.56 4.71 10.61
N PHE A 73 -7.67 5.03 10.01
CA PHE A 73 -8.61 5.93 10.63
C PHE A 73 -9.51 5.16 11.56
N SER A 74 -9.50 5.56 12.78
CA SER A 74 -10.47 5.06 13.69
C SER A 74 -11.76 5.83 13.45
N GLY A 75 -12.79 5.11 13.28
CA GLY A 75 -14.07 5.70 13.23
C GLY A 75 -14.36 6.34 11.91
N GLY A 76 -13.58 6.00 11.06
CA GLY A 76 -13.87 6.37 9.65
C GLY A 76 -14.09 7.69 9.59
#